data_ad1c84a6cc1e7e5974f578eb605c9c7e
#
_entry.id   ad1c84a6cc1e7e5974f578eb605c9c7e
#
_cell.length_a   1.000
_cell.length_b   1.000
_cell.length_c   1.000
_cell.angle_alpha   90.00
_cell.angle_beta   90.00
_cell.angle_gamma   90.00
#
_symmetry.space_group_name_H-M   'P 1'
#
loop_
_entity.id
_entity.type
_entity.pdbx_description
1 polymer ?
#
loop_
_entity_poly.entity_id
_entity_poly.type
_entity_poly.pdbx_seq_one_letter_code
_entity_poly.pdbx_strand_id
1 'polypeptide(L)'
;MVSDTMKFGWMTLSMSPSAADDLACVHQQLEQGVLAEAMGFDYLWLTEHNFTGECAYADPIPFAGALAARTSRARLGFAVIQMALHHPVRLAIQLAVLDNLSRGRLEVGIGRGSAYNEYEYVGFGLRSDDSRDRMEEAIEVLTRAWTEEPFVHDGKFFSARLPAVRPRPVQRPHPPIWRSVISVDALVECGRAGVPVMMSRVPNARIPERLARYREGLEAGGHDAATRRRRLAEASVWRFLYVADSEAQAEDDVQTATLHYRRHMHHVREAYNPADFRVNAAAMNPWMDPTVSHPDGVRFVLETGALYGTPKRVAEQIAALRDVGLGHVMCQASWGGLAHDKAVASLKRFGEHVAPAFRDA
;
A
#
# COMPACT_ATOMS: atom_id res chain seq x y z
N MET A 1 6.93 -8.30 -24.39
CA MET A 1 6.59 -9.62 -23.85
C MET A 1 6.17 -9.38 -22.40
N VAL A 2 5.04 -9.94 -21.99
CA VAL A 2 4.60 -9.97 -20.58
C VAL A 2 5.62 -10.87 -19.85
N SER A 3 6.05 -10.48 -18.66
CA SER A 3 6.92 -11.33 -17.83
C SER A 3 6.10 -12.55 -17.40
N ASP A 4 6.65 -13.75 -17.55
CA ASP A 4 6.00 -14.97 -17.03
C ASP A 4 6.03 -15.02 -15.49
N THR A 5 6.85 -14.17 -14.86
CA THR A 5 7.00 -14.07 -13.42
C THR A 5 6.23 -12.90 -12.83
N MET A 6 5.67 -13.11 -11.65
CA MET A 6 4.98 -12.09 -10.87
C MET A 6 5.66 -11.85 -9.53
N LYS A 7 5.58 -10.62 -9.05
CA LYS A 7 5.96 -10.23 -7.70
C LYS A 7 4.76 -10.21 -6.78
N PHE A 8 4.98 -10.65 -5.55
CA PHE A 8 3.96 -10.65 -4.51
C PHE A 8 4.41 -9.82 -3.33
N GLY A 9 3.59 -8.86 -2.95
CA GLY A 9 3.79 -8.10 -1.73
C GLY A 9 2.75 -8.50 -0.69
N TRP A 10 3.18 -8.96 0.49
CA TRP A 10 2.28 -9.02 1.63
C TRP A 10 1.96 -7.59 2.05
N MET A 11 0.70 -7.30 2.24
CA MET A 11 0.23 -5.99 2.68
C MET A 11 -0.57 -6.14 3.96
N THR A 12 -0.32 -5.26 4.92
CA THR A 12 -1.05 -5.25 6.16
C THR A 12 -1.87 -3.98 6.32
N LEU A 13 -3.13 -4.18 6.63
CA LEU A 13 -4.08 -3.21 7.13
C LEU A 13 -5.03 -3.99 8.03
N SER A 14 -4.52 -4.39 9.19
CA SER A 14 -5.26 -5.25 10.12
C SER A 14 -5.98 -4.41 11.14
N MET A 15 -7.29 -4.50 11.09
CA MET A 15 -8.16 -3.81 12.02
C MET A 15 -8.03 -4.42 13.42
N SER A 16 -7.81 -3.56 14.43
CA SER A 16 -7.97 -3.91 15.83
C SER A 16 -9.41 -3.61 16.25
N PRO A 17 -10.16 -4.59 16.76
CA PRO A 17 -11.57 -4.39 17.13
C PRO A 17 -11.76 -3.45 18.31
N SER A 18 -10.80 -3.41 19.25
CA SER A 18 -10.83 -2.55 20.43
C SER A 18 -9.42 -2.28 20.95
N ALA A 19 -9.27 -1.26 21.79
CA ALA A 19 -7.99 -0.96 22.46
C ALA A 19 -7.44 -2.13 23.31
N ALA A 20 -8.29 -3.04 23.78
CA ALA A 20 -7.87 -4.23 24.51
C ALA A 20 -7.19 -5.26 23.60
N ASP A 21 -7.48 -5.24 22.30
CA ASP A 21 -6.96 -6.18 21.31
C ASP A 21 -5.69 -5.66 20.62
N ASP A 22 -5.36 -4.36 20.76
CA ASP A 22 -4.25 -3.72 20.03
C ASP A 22 -2.94 -4.46 20.18
N LEU A 23 -2.57 -4.82 21.42
CA LEU A 23 -1.31 -5.55 21.68
C LEU A 23 -1.25 -6.87 20.89
N ALA A 24 -2.31 -7.66 20.95
CA ALA A 24 -2.38 -8.93 20.24
C ALA A 24 -2.33 -8.71 18.72
N CYS A 25 -3.09 -7.77 18.19
CA CYS A 25 -3.13 -7.46 16.77
C CYS A 25 -1.76 -7.00 16.22
N VAL A 26 -1.05 -6.12 16.95
CA VAL A 26 0.30 -5.67 16.56
C VAL A 26 1.27 -6.85 16.47
N HIS A 27 1.29 -7.74 17.48
CA HIS A 27 2.16 -8.91 17.46
C HIS A 27 1.78 -9.91 16.36
N GLN A 28 0.48 -10.18 16.16
CA GLN A 28 -0.01 -11.04 15.09
C GLN A 28 0.39 -10.52 13.69
N GLN A 29 0.33 -9.19 13.47
CA GLN A 29 0.78 -8.60 12.20
C GLN A 29 2.29 -8.75 12.01
N LEU A 30 3.08 -8.62 13.07
CA LEU A 30 4.52 -8.84 13.02
C LEU A 30 4.86 -10.30 12.66
N GLU A 31 4.15 -11.26 13.25
CA GLU A 31 4.28 -12.69 12.92
C GLU A 31 3.90 -12.99 11.47
N GLN A 32 2.78 -12.42 10.99
CA GLN A 32 2.36 -12.56 9.60
C GLN A 32 3.39 -11.99 8.62
N GLY A 33 4.00 -10.84 8.91
CA GLY A 33 5.04 -10.25 8.06
C GLY A 33 6.29 -11.12 7.96
N VAL A 34 6.74 -11.71 9.08
CA VAL A 34 7.86 -12.66 9.11
C VAL A 34 7.51 -13.95 8.35
N LEU A 35 6.29 -14.48 8.56
CA LEU A 35 5.79 -15.64 7.82
C LEU A 35 5.71 -15.35 6.32
N ALA A 36 5.26 -14.17 5.91
CA ALA A 36 5.16 -13.80 4.52
C ALA A 36 6.54 -13.87 3.81
N GLU A 37 7.61 -13.39 4.45
CA GLU A 37 8.96 -13.60 3.91
C GLU A 37 9.31 -15.08 3.79
N ALA A 38 8.99 -15.90 4.78
CA ALA A 38 9.24 -17.34 4.76
C ALA A 38 8.43 -18.04 3.64
N MET A 39 7.21 -17.58 3.40
CA MET A 39 6.35 -18.06 2.30
C MET A 39 6.73 -17.46 0.94
N GLY A 40 7.80 -16.70 0.90
CA GLY A 40 8.42 -16.23 -0.33
C GLY A 40 7.88 -14.92 -0.87
N PHE A 41 7.11 -14.13 -0.15
CA PHE A 41 6.74 -12.80 -0.62
C PHE A 41 7.97 -11.95 -0.89
N ASP A 42 7.90 -11.13 -1.95
CA ASP A 42 9.01 -10.27 -2.40
C ASP A 42 9.06 -8.95 -1.64
N TYR A 43 7.89 -8.46 -1.20
CA TYR A 43 7.71 -7.20 -0.50
C TYR A 43 6.84 -7.38 0.75
N LEU A 44 7.10 -6.55 1.75
CA LEU A 44 6.27 -6.36 2.94
C LEU A 44 5.79 -4.90 2.93
N TRP A 45 4.53 -4.69 2.54
CA TRP A 45 3.93 -3.38 2.42
C TRP A 45 3.14 -3.00 3.66
N LEU A 46 3.48 -1.89 4.27
CA LEU A 46 2.85 -1.35 5.48
C LEU A 46 1.96 -0.16 5.13
N THR A 47 0.79 -0.12 5.76
CA THR A 47 -0.14 1.00 5.60
C THR A 47 -0.05 1.96 6.77
N GLU A 48 -0.58 3.15 6.61
CA GLU A 48 -0.74 4.14 7.67
C GLU A 48 -2.21 4.56 7.76
N HIS A 49 -2.86 4.27 8.89
CA HIS A 49 -4.17 4.80 9.26
C HIS A 49 -4.20 5.04 10.76
N ASN A 50 -4.72 6.19 11.18
CA ASN A 50 -4.55 6.68 12.53
C ASN A 50 -5.87 6.69 13.32
N PHE A 51 -5.76 6.57 14.66
CA PHE A 51 -6.78 6.84 15.69
C PHE A 51 -7.91 5.85 15.85
N THR A 52 -8.28 5.04 14.87
CA THR A 52 -9.56 4.31 14.83
C THR A 52 -9.41 2.79 14.88
N GLY A 53 -8.19 2.28 15.01
CA GLY A 53 -7.93 0.84 14.96
C GLY A 53 -8.09 0.24 13.56
N GLU A 54 -8.30 1.05 12.51
CA GLU A 54 -8.29 0.57 11.11
C GLU A 54 -6.95 -0.09 10.75
N CYS A 55 -5.86 0.44 11.30
CA CYS A 55 -4.54 -0.14 11.26
C CYS A 55 -4.01 -0.31 12.70
N ALA A 56 -3.82 -1.55 13.14
CA ALA A 56 -3.50 -1.85 14.53
C ALA A 56 -2.21 -1.20 15.05
N TYR A 57 -1.20 -1.03 14.21
CA TYR A 57 0.07 -0.39 14.58
C TYR A 57 0.10 1.12 14.28
N ALA A 58 -0.90 1.67 13.61
CA ALA A 58 -1.07 3.08 13.22
C ALA A 58 0.16 3.67 12.48
N ASP A 59 1.28 3.90 13.17
CA ASP A 59 2.55 4.38 12.59
C ASP A 59 3.36 3.22 11.99
N PRO A 60 3.55 3.19 10.66
CA PRO A 60 4.25 2.11 9.99
C PRO A 60 5.77 2.13 10.19
N ILE A 61 6.38 3.25 10.62
CA ILE A 61 7.83 3.40 10.67
C ILE A 61 8.46 2.58 11.81
N PRO A 62 7.99 2.66 13.07
CA PRO A 62 8.46 1.79 14.15
C PRO A 62 8.22 0.31 13.84
N PHE A 63 7.07 -0.02 13.24
CA PHE A 63 6.71 -1.37 12.87
C PHE A 63 7.64 -1.93 11.77
N ALA A 64 7.99 -1.11 10.77
CA ALA A 64 8.98 -1.47 9.75
C ALA A 64 10.37 -1.75 10.36
N GLY A 65 10.76 -1.01 11.41
CA GLY A 65 11.99 -1.28 12.16
C GLY A 65 12.01 -2.68 12.79
N ALA A 66 10.89 -3.09 13.39
CA ALA A 66 10.74 -4.43 13.96
C ALA A 66 10.81 -5.53 12.89
N LEU A 67 10.16 -5.33 11.73
CA LEU A 67 10.26 -6.25 10.58
C LEU A 67 11.68 -6.29 9.99
N ALA A 68 12.35 -5.14 9.86
CA ALA A 68 13.72 -5.07 9.34
C ALA A 68 14.70 -5.93 10.15
N ALA A 69 14.51 -5.99 11.49
CA ALA A 69 15.32 -6.79 12.39
C ALA A 69 15.00 -8.30 12.32
N ARG A 70 13.83 -8.70 11.82
CA ARG A 70 13.36 -10.09 11.79
C ARG A 70 13.31 -10.71 10.40
N THR A 71 13.62 -9.93 9.36
CA THR A 71 13.62 -10.34 7.96
C THR A 71 14.95 -10.02 7.29
N SER A 72 15.27 -10.70 6.20
CA SER A 72 16.58 -10.56 5.54
C SER A 72 16.52 -10.39 4.03
N ARG A 73 15.42 -10.79 3.38
CA ARG A 73 15.28 -10.87 1.93
C ARG A 73 14.24 -9.94 1.37
N ALA A 74 13.01 -10.00 1.90
CA ALA A 74 11.90 -9.21 1.39
C ALA A 74 12.18 -7.71 1.53
N ARG A 75 11.77 -6.93 0.53
CA ARG A 75 11.83 -5.48 0.58
C ARG A 75 10.76 -4.95 1.50
N LEU A 76 11.09 -3.93 2.28
CA LEU A 76 10.18 -3.30 3.24
C LEU A 76 9.65 -2.01 2.62
N GLY A 77 8.36 -1.91 2.47
CA GLY A 77 7.77 -0.75 1.82
C GLY A 77 6.55 -0.18 2.54
N PHE A 78 6.18 1.00 2.12
CA PHE A 78 4.96 1.65 2.60
C PHE A 78 3.92 1.75 1.46
N ALA A 79 2.68 1.43 1.78
CA ALA A 79 1.57 1.51 0.83
C ALA A 79 0.30 2.11 1.48
N VAL A 80 0.41 3.37 1.98
CA VAL A 80 1.46 4.37 1.79
C VAL A 80 1.81 5.07 3.10
N ILE A 81 2.90 5.84 3.15
CA ILE A 81 3.05 6.93 4.10
C ILE A 81 2.12 8.07 3.66
N GLN A 82 1.30 8.57 4.59
CA GLN A 82 0.44 9.74 4.37
C GLN A 82 1.27 11.03 4.45
N MET A 83 2.02 11.31 3.40
CA MET A 83 3.09 12.31 3.38
C MET A 83 2.66 13.70 3.87
N ALA A 84 1.40 14.07 3.65
CA ALA A 84 0.88 15.35 4.09
C ALA A 84 0.79 15.50 5.64
N LEU A 85 0.80 14.38 6.38
CA LEU A 85 0.74 14.37 7.85
C LEU A 85 2.12 14.47 8.50
N HIS A 86 3.21 14.27 7.75
CA HIS A 86 4.55 14.18 8.27
C HIS A 86 5.37 15.46 8.07
N HIS A 87 6.32 15.73 8.99
CA HIS A 87 7.37 16.70 8.75
C HIS A 87 8.49 16.04 7.94
N PRO A 88 8.77 16.50 6.69
CA PRO A 88 9.63 15.78 5.74
C PRO A 88 11.07 15.58 6.20
N VAL A 89 11.66 16.53 6.95
CA VAL A 89 13.03 16.37 7.51
C VAL A 89 13.05 15.29 8.60
N ARG A 90 12.04 15.23 9.47
CA ARG A 90 11.94 14.15 10.46
C ARG A 90 11.81 12.80 9.77
N LEU A 91 10.95 12.73 8.77
CA LEU A 91 10.74 11.53 7.97
C LEU A 91 12.03 11.11 7.24
N ALA A 92 12.79 12.07 6.67
CA ALA A 92 14.07 11.80 6.02
C ALA A 92 15.07 11.09 6.96
N ILE A 93 15.14 11.52 8.22
CA ILE A 93 16.00 10.89 9.24
C ILE A 93 15.50 9.46 9.56
N GLN A 94 14.21 9.30 9.82
CA GLN A 94 13.62 8.00 10.17
C GLN A 94 13.79 6.97 9.06
N LEU A 95 13.50 7.35 7.82
CA LEU A 95 13.63 6.47 6.66
C LEU A 95 15.11 6.16 6.32
N ALA A 96 16.03 7.10 6.54
CA ALA A 96 17.45 6.82 6.39
C ALA A 96 17.95 5.81 7.42
N VAL A 97 17.50 5.90 8.69
CA VAL A 97 17.80 4.90 9.71
C VAL A 97 17.22 3.54 9.32
N LEU A 98 15.97 3.51 8.86
CA LEU A 98 15.31 2.26 8.44
C LEU A 98 16.01 1.63 7.22
N ASP A 99 16.47 2.43 6.26
CA ASP A 99 17.23 1.93 5.10
C ASP A 99 18.56 1.28 5.54
N ASN A 100 19.23 1.86 6.52
CA ASN A 100 20.42 1.27 7.14
C ASN A 100 20.10 -0.03 7.89
N LEU A 101 19.07 -0.05 8.73
CA LEU A 101 18.64 -1.25 9.47
C LEU A 101 18.24 -2.38 8.54
N SER A 102 17.55 -2.07 7.45
CA SER A 102 17.13 -3.04 6.44
C SER A 102 18.23 -3.40 5.44
N ARG A 103 19.41 -2.78 5.52
CA ARG A 103 20.54 -2.98 4.58
C ARG A 103 20.14 -2.70 3.12
N GLY A 104 19.44 -1.58 2.89
CA GLY A 104 19.05 -1.14 1.55
C GLY A 104 17.83 -1.87 0.96
N ARG A 105 16.96 -2.44 1.79
CA ARG A 105 15.71 -3.08 1.36
C ARG A 105 14.49 -2.15 1.42
N LEU A 106 14.67 -0.88 1.74
CA LEU A 106 13.57 0.07 1.90
C LEU A 106 12.96 0.49 0.55
N GLU A 107 11.62 0.57 0.51
CA GLU A 107 10.81 1.16 -0.56
C GLU A 107 9.88 2.22 0.05
N VAL A 108 9.91 3.44 -0.46
CA VAL A 108 9.16 4.56 0.12
C VAL A 108 7.90 4.83 -0.69
N GLY A 109 6.82 4.15 -0.35
CA GLY A 109 5.54 4.41 -0.98
C GLY A 109 4.83 5.61 -0.34
N ILE A 110 4.45 6.57 -1.16
CA ILE A 110 3.89 7.85 -0.73
C ILE A 110 2.51 8.06 -1.32
N GLY A 111 1.60 8.54 -0.48
CA GLY A 111 0.29 9.03 -0.84
C GLY A 111 -0.04 10.33 -0.13
N ARG A 112 -1.05 11.00 -0.67
CA ARG A 112 -1.57 12.23 -0.07
C ARG A 112 -2.19 11.98 1.31
N GLY A 113 -2.77 10.84 1.50
CA GLY A 113 -3.69 10.48 2.57
C GLY A 113 -5.06 10.11 2.02
N SER A 114 -5.94 9.61 2.86
CA SER A 114 -7.28 9.21 2.46
C SER A 114 -8.16 10.41 2.14
N ALA A 115 -8.81 10.40 0.98
CA ALA A 115 -9.81 11.40 0.60
C ALA A 115 -11.14 11.27 1.38
N TYR A 116 -11.22 10.32 2.31
CA TYR A 116 -12.43 10.00 3.07
C TYR A 116 -12.28 10.21 4.57
N ASN A 117 -11.04 10.32 5.06
CA ASN A 117 -10.69 10.32 6.47
C ASN A 117 -10.18 11.70 6.88
N GLU A 118 -11.04 12.73 6.85
CA GLU A 118 -10.67 14.08 7.29
C GLU A 118 -10.27 14.10 8.77
N TYR A 119 -10.82 13.20 9.57
CA TYR A 119 -10.48 13.06 10.99
C TYR A 119 -8.97 12.78 11.21
N GLU A 120 -8.29 12.11 10.29
CA GLU A 120 -6.84 11.87 10.39
C GLU A 120 -6.07 13.19 10.27
N TYR A 121 -6.44 14.07 9.33
CA TYR A 121 -5.83 15.40 9.20
C TYR A 121 -6.10 16.26 10.42
N VAL A 122 -7.35 16.30 10.87
CA VAL A 122 -7.75 17.08 12.05
C VAL A 122 -7.02 16.61 13.30
N GLY A 123 -6.81 15.31 13.47
CA GLY A 123 -6.05 14.74 14.58
C GLY A 123 -4.59 15.20 14.65
N PHE A 124 -4.01 15.58 13.51
CA PHE A 124 -2.66 16.19 13.42
C PHE A 124 -2.71 17.72 13.31
N GLY A 125 -3.87 18.35 13.54
CA GLY A 125 -4.02 19.81 13.44
C GLY A 125 -4.00 20.36 12.01
N LEU A 126 -4.35 19.53 11.03
CA LEU A 126 -4.31 19.84 9.60
C LEU A 126 -5.72 19.74 8.97
N ARG A 127 -5.81 20.14 7.70
CA ARG A 127 -6.97 19.91 6.83
C ARG A 127 -6.50 19.31 5.52
N SER A 128 -7.39 18.55 4.85
CA SER A 128 -7.04 17.89 3.60
C SER A 128 -7.00 18.82 2.37
N ASP A 129 -7.50 20.04 2.49
CA ASP A 129 -7.63 20.99 1.38
C ASP A 129 -6.28 21.26 0.68
N ASP A 130 -5.23 21.50 1.45
CA ASP A 130 -3.87 21.74 0.96
C ASP A 130 -3.02 20.45 0.86
N SER A 131 -3.60 19.29 1.12
CA SER A 131 -2.84 18.03 1.28
C SER A 131 -2.02 17.64 0.04
N ARG A 132 -2.49 17.99 -1.17
CA ARG A 132 -1.75 17.72 -2.41
C ARG A 132 -0.49 18.57 -2.50
N ASP A 133 -0.63 19.87 -2.36
CA ASP A 133 0.50 20.80 -2.46
C ASP A 133 1.51 20.54 -1.34
N ARG A 134 1.01 20.30 -0.13
CA ARG A 134 1.83 19.93 1.02
C ARG A 134 2.60 18.64 0.80
N MET A 135 1.99 17.61 0.20
CA MET A 135 2.67 16.36 -0.16
C MET A 135 3.76 16.58 -1.20
N GLU A 136 3.50 17.33 -2.27
CA GLU A 136 4.50 17.57 -3.33
C GLU A 136 5.71 18.35 -2.78
N GLU A 137 5.49 19.40 -1.97
CA GLU A 137 6.58 20.11 -1.30
C GLU A 137 7.33 19.19 -0.33
N ALA A 138 6.63 18.35 0.42
CA ALA A 138 7.25 17.42 1.35
C ALA A 138 8.11 16.36 0.63
N ILE A 139 7.72 15.89 -0.56
CA ILE A 139 8.52 14.97 -1.40
C ILE A 139 9.80 15.68 -1.87
N GLU A 140 9.70 16.94 -2.30
CA GLU A 140 10.87 17.72 -2.69
C GLU A 140 11.86 17.85 -1.52
N VAL A 141 11.36 18.30 -0.35
CA VAL A 141 12.19 18.42 0.86
C VAL A 141 12.83 17.08 1.25
N LEU A 142 12.06 16.00 1.23
CA LEU A 142 12.54 14.65 1.56
C LEU A 142 13.71 14.23 0.65
N THR A 143 13.54 14.33 -0.66
CA THR A 143 14.53 13.90 -1.64
C THR A 143 15.78 14.74 -1.61
N ARG A 144 15.64 16.07 -1.52
CA ARG A 144 16.75 17.02 -1.45
C ARG A 144 17.53 16.87 -0.13
N ALA A 145 16.85 16.65 0.99
CA ALA A 145 17.49 16.41 2.27
C ALA A 145 18.41 15.17 2.26
N TRP A 146 18.12 14.16 1.43
CA TRP A 146 18.98 13.00 1.25
C TRP A 146 20.14 13.21 0.29
N THR A 147 20.04 14.17 -0.63
CA THR A 147 20.98 14.33 -1.76
C THR A 147 21.82 15.58 -1.70
N GLU A 148 21.37 16.63 -0.98
CA GLU A 148 22.06 17.91 -0.87
C GLU A 148 22.77 18.06 0.48
N GLU A 149 23.91 18.77 0.47
CA GLU A 149 24.75 19.03 1.64
C GLU A 149 25.62 20.27 1.42
N PRO A 150 25.36 21.40 2.13
CA PRO A 150 24.24 21.62 3.05
C PRO A 150 22.89 21.74 2.33
N PHE A 151 21.80 21.48 3.05
CA PHE A 151 20.45 21.59 2.54
C PHE A 151 19.74 22.83 3.13
N VAL A 152 19.11 23.61 2.24
CA VAL A 152 18.28 24.77 2.60
C VAL A 152 17.00 24.72 1.77
N HIS A 153 15.86 24.87 2.45
CA HIS A 153 14.54 24.99 1.84
C HIS A 153 13.75 26.08 2.57
N ASP A 154 13.06 26.91 1.81
CA ASP A 154 12.14 27.92 2.33
C ASP A 154 10.89 27.92 1.42
N GLY A 155 9.90 27.12 1.80
CA GLY A 155 8.71 26.85 1.02
C GLY A 155 7.43 27.35 1.67
N LYS A 156 6.28 26.99 1.08
CA LYS A 156 4.95 27.38 1.58
C LYS A 156 4.61 26.66 2.91
N PHE A 157 4.96 25.39 3.02
CA PHE A 157 4.57 24.53 4.15
C PHE A 157 5.74 24.17 5.05
N PHE A 158 6.96 24.19 4.52
CA PHE A 158 8.14 23.75 5.25
C PHE A 158 9.30 24.73 5.05
N SER A 159 10.02 25.01 6.14
CA SER A 159 11.30 25.69 6.08
C SER A 159 12.33 24.86 6.83
N ALA A 160 13.49 24.62 6.23
CA ALA A 160 14.53 23.79 6.79
C ALA A 160 15.93 24.31 6.43
N ARG A 161 16.83 24.28 7.42
CA ARG A 161 18.25 24.53 7.21
C ARG A 161 19.05 23.56 8.04
N LEU A 162 19.79 22.67 7.37
CA LEU A 162 20.59 21.66 8.04
C LEU A 162 21.90 21.38 7.28
N PRO A 163 22.99 20.97 7.99
CA PRO A 163 24.26 20.65 7.34
C PRO A 163 24.14 19.37 6.51
N ALA A 164 23.45 18.34 7.01
CA ALA A 164 23.22 17.08 6.35
C ALA A 164 22.19 16.22 7.11
N VAL A 165 21.53 15.27 6.43
CA VAL A 165 20.84 14.16 7.07
C VAL A 165 21.86 13.05 7.37
N ARG A 166 21.95 12.65 8.65
CA ARG A 166 22.82 11.53 9.11
C ARG A 166 22.08 10.61 10.07
N PRO A 167 22.17 9.26 9.89
CA PRO A 167 22.90 8.61 8.80
C PRO A 167 22.29 8.92 7.43
N ARG A 168 23.08 8.77 6.37
CA ARG A 168 22.55 8.79 5.00
C ARG A 168 21.90 7.44 4.67
N PRO A 169 20.91 7.40 3.78
CA PRO A 169 20.43 6.14 3.24
C PRO A 169 21.58 5.32 2.64
N VAL A 170 21.45 3.99 2.67
CA VAL A 170 22.37 3.06 1.98
C VAL A 170 22.17 3.11 0.47
N GLN A 171 20.91 3.17 0.04
CA GLN A 171 20.53 3.20 -1.36
C GLN A 171 20.87 4.56 -1.99
N ARG A 172 21.30 4.56 -3.28
CA ARG A 172 21.72 5.76 -3.99
C ARG A 172 20.87 5.98 -5.25
N PRO A 173 20.50 7.24 -5.57
CA PRO A 173 20.73 8.48 -4.80
C PRO A 173 19.94 8.53 -3.47
N HIS A 174 18.87 7.78 -3.35
CA HIS A 174 18.01 7.59 -2.19
C HIS A 174 17.18 6.30 -2.37
N PRO A 175 16.47 5.80 -1.32
CA PRO A 175 15.51 4.71 -1.47
C PRO A 175 14.49 4.99 -2.57
N PRO A 176 14.05 3.98 -3.34
CA PRO A 176 13.02 4.17 -4.37
C PRO A 176 11.74 4.77 -3.80
N ILE A 177 11.21 5.79 -4.48
CA ILE A 177 9.94 6.43 -4.11
C ILE A 177 8.84 5.92 -5.04
N TRP A 178 7.78 5.40 -4.46
CA TRP A 178 6.59 4.91 -5.15
C TRP A 178 5.42 5.87 -4.94
N ARG A 179 4.54 5.97 -5.92
CA ARG A 179 3.35 6.83 -5.82
C ARG A 179 2.07 6.02 -5.85
N SER A 180 1.20 6.26 -4.87
CA SER A 180 -0.19 5.78 -4.95
C SER A 180 -0.98 6.63 -5.93
N VAL A 181 -1.59 6.00 -6.93
CA VAL A 181 -2.30 6.69 -8.00
C VAL A 181 -3.73 6.18 -8.17
N ILE A 182 -4.66 7.11 -8.30
CA ILE A 182 -6.09 6.82 -8.54
C ILE A 182 -6.49 7.30 -9.95
N SER A 183 -6.06 8.51 -10.36
CA SER A 183 -6.41 9.08 -11.66
C SER A 183 -5.54 8.54 -12.79
N VAL A 184 -6.09 8.56 -14.00
CA VAL A 184 -5.36 8.15 -15.21
C VAL A 184 -4.25 9.14 -15.55
N ASP A 185 -4.48 10.44 -15.33
CA ASP A 185 -3.48 11.48 -15.60
C ASP A 185 -2.25 11.34 -14.70
N ALA A 186 -2.44 11.01 -13.41
CA ALA A 186 -1.33 10.75 -12.50
C ALA A 186 -0.47 9.55 -12.94
N LEU A 187 -1.05 8.55 -13.63
CA LEU A 187 -0.26 7.44 -14.21
C LEU A 187 0.68 7.93 -15.30
N VAL A 188 0.20 8.81 -16.18
CA VAL A 188 1.04 9.41 -17.25
C VAL A 188 2.15 10.26 -16.65
N GLU A 189 1.82 11.09 -15.65
CA GLU A 189 2.80 11.93 -14.94
C GLU A 189 3.88 11.09 -14.25
N CYS A 190 3.48 10.06 -13.48
CA CYS A 190 4.43 9.13 -12.85
C CYS A 190 5.27 8.37 -13.87
N GLY A 191 4.67 7.95 -14.98
CA GLY A 191 5.41 7.32 -16.08
C GLY A 191 6.44 8.24 -16.67
N ARG A 192 6.09 9.50 -16.95
CA ARG A 192 7.04 10.52 -17.48
C ARG A 192 8.20 10.75 -16.51
N ALA A 193 7.93 10.74 -15.22
CA ALA A 193 8.96 10.88 -14.18
C ALA A 193 9.73 9.58 -13.88
N GLY A 194 9.35 8.43 -14.48
CA GLY A 194 9.96 7.13 -14.22
C GLY A 194 9.72 6.59 -12.81
N VAL A 195 8.65 7.03 -12.14
CA VAL A 195 8.30 6.67 -10.77
C VAL A 195 7.42 5.41 -10.74
N PRO A 196 7.73 4.38 -9.94
CA PRO A 196 6.89 3.20 -9.79
C PRO A 196 5.54 3.55 -9.14
N VAL A 197 4.48 2.83 -9.54
CA VAL A 197 3.10 3.16 -9.17
C VAL A 197 2.39 2.03 -8.42
N MET A 198 1.55 2.43 -7.47
CA MET A 198 0.63 1.57 -6.73
C MET A 198 -0.80 1.97 -7.09
N MET A 199 -1.58 1.03 -7.60
CA MET A 199 -2.98 1.25 -7.96
C MET A 199 -3.88 0.58 -6.93
N SER A 200 -4.75 1.37 -6.30
CA SER A 200 -5.74 0.84 -5.36
C SER A 200 -7.11 0.69 -6.02
N ARG A 201 -7.83 -0.38 -5.68
CA ARG A 201 -9.26 -0.59 -6.04
C ARG A 201 -9.56 -0.47 -7.53
N VAL A 202 -8.63 -0.88 -8.39
CA VAL A 202 -8.82 -0.89 -9.84
C VAL A 202 -9.46 -2.23 -10.24
N PRO A 203 -10.66 -2.24 -10.84
CA PRO A 203 -11.26 -3.46 -11.39
C PRO A 203 -10.35 -4.11 -12.43
N ASN A 204 -10.35 -5.44 -12.50
CA ASN A 204 -9.47 -6.18 -13.40
C ASN A 204 -9.60 -5.72 -14.86
N ALA A 205 -10.83 -5.44 -15.33
CA ALA A 205 -11.10 -4.96 -16.68
C ALA A 205 -10.45 -3.58 -17.01
N ARG A 206 -10.09 -2.79 -16.00
CA ARG A 206 -9.48 -1.47 -16.19
C ARG A 206 -7.94 -1.50 -16.08
N ILE A 207 -7.33 -2.63 -15.69
CA ILE A 207 -5.87 -2.75 -15.54
C ILE A 207 -5.15 -2.54 -16.88
N PRO A 208 -5.56 -3.15 -18.02
CA PRO A 208 -4.88 -2.96 -19.31
C PRO A 208 -4.81 -1.49 -19.73
N GLU A 209 -5.91 -0.76 -19.62
CA GLU A 209 -5.97 0.68 -19.92
C GLU A 209 -5.00 1.47 -19.04
N ARG A 210 -4.97 1.16 -17.74
CA ARG A 210 -4.09 1.85 -16.79
C ARG A 210 -2.61 1.59 -17.05
N LEU A 211 -2.25 0.36 -17.36
CA LEU A 211 -0.89 0.00 -17.74
C LEU A 211 -0.48 0.65 -19.08
N ALA A 212 -1.40 0.76 -20.03
CA ALA A 212 -1.16 1.46 -21.30
C ALA A 212 -0.87 2.94 -21.07
N ARG A 213 -1.64 3.61 -20.22
CA ARG A 213 -1.43 5.03 -19.87
C ARG A 213 -0.10 5.25 -19.13
N TYR A 214 0.26 4.33 -18.22
CA TYR A 214 1.56 4.38 -17.55
C TYR A 214 2.71 4.18 -18.53
N ARG A 215 2.59 3.24 -19.48
CA ARG A 215 3.57 3.01 -20.56
C ARG A 215 3.74 4.24 -21.43
N GLU A 216 2.65 4.87 -21.86
CA GLU A 216 2.68 6.14 -22.60
C GLU A 216 3.51 7.21 -21.87
N GLY A 217 3.30 7.34 -20.55
CA GLY A 217 4.10 8.24 -19.72
C GLY A 217 5.59 7.89 -19.74
N LEU A 218 5.93 6.61 -19.56
CA LEU A 218 7.32 6.14 -19.59
C LEU A 218 8.00 6.41 -20.94
N GLU A 219 7.27 6.26 -22.05
CA GLU A 219 7.78 6.56 -23.39
C GLU A 219 7.99 8.07 -23.57
N ALA A 220 7.01 8.89 -23.17
CA ALA A 220 7.10 10.34 -23.22
C ALA A 220 8.20 10.93 -22.32
N GLY A 221 8.57 10.23 -21.25
CA GLY A 221 9.71 10.57 -20.38
C GLY A 221 11.07 10.22 -20.95
N GLY A 222 11.15 9.56 -22.14
CA GLY A 222 12.39 9.20 -22.78
C GLY A 222 13.18 8.07 -22.07
N HIS A 223 12.53 7.30 -21.20
CA HIS A 223 13.19 6.21 -20.48
C HIS A 223 13.62 5.08 -21.43
N ASP A 224 14.78 4.48 -21.16
CA ASP A 224 15.29 3.35 -21.93
C ASP A 224 14.40 2.08 -21.79
N ALA A 225 14.61 1.12 -22.67
CA ALA A 225 13.80 -0.11 -22.69
C ALA A 225 13.90 -0.93 -21.40
N ALA A 226 15.07 -0.92 -20.73
CA ALA A 226 15.29 -1.64 -19.48
C ALA A 226 14.52 -1.00 -18.33
N THR A 227 14.57 0.32 -18.23
CA THR A 227 13.80 1.11 -17.24
C THR A 227 12.30 0.94 -17.46
N ARG A 228 11.81 1.06 -18.70
CA ARG A 228 10.38 0.85 -19.01
C ARG A 228 9.90 -0.54 -18.61
N ARG A 229 10.66 -1.58 -18.95
CA ARG A 229 10.34 -2.97 -18.57
C ARG A 229 10.30 -3.14 -17.06
N ARG A 230 11.31 -2.64 -16.33
CA ARG A 230 11.36 -2.69 -14.87
C ARG A 230 10.17 -1.97 -14.25
N ARG A 231 9.86 -0.75 -14.67
CA ARG A 231 8.76 0.04 -14.12
C ARG A 231 7.38 -0.58 -14.37
N LEU A 232 7.18 -1.20 -15.53
CA LEU A 232 5.96 -1.95 -15.82
C LEU A 232 5.84 -3.21 -14.96
N ALA A 233 6.94 -3.92 -14.71
CA ALA A 233 6.95 -5.08 -13.80
C ALA A 233 6.74 -4.69 -12.33
N GLU A 234 7.10 -3.48 -11.93
CA GLU A 234 6.88 -2.92 -10.59
C GLU A 234 5.45 -2.40 -10.42
N ALA A 235 4.76 -1.98 -11.50
CA ALA A 235 3.40 -1.46 -11.41
C ALA A 235 2.48 -2.44 -10.68
N SER A 236 1.91 -2.00 -9.56
CA SER A 236 1.23 -2.89 -8.64
C SER A 236 -0.26 -2.58 -8.47
N VAL A 237 -1.02 -3.60 -8.10
CA VAL A 237 -2.44 -3.49 -7.74
C VAL A 237 -2.67 -4.11 -6.37
N TRP A 238 -3.41 -3.41 -5.52
CA TRP A 238 -3.86 -3.96 -4.24
C TRP A 238 -5.06 -4.89 -4.42
N ARG A 239 -5.00 -6.06 -3.74
CA ARG A 239 -6.07 -7.06 -3.65
C ARG A 239 -6.17 -7.62 -2.23
N PHE A 240 -7.39 -7.88 -1.75
CA PHE A 240 -7.57 -8.82 -0.66
C PHE A 240 -7.14 -10.21 -1.10
N LEU A 241 -6.48 -10.96 -0.23
CA LEU A 241 -6.03 -12.33 -0.52
C LEU A 241 -6.51 -13.27 0.57
N TYR A 242 -7.26 -14.31 0.18
CA TYR A 242 -7.63 -15.39 1.09
C TYR A 242 -7.69 -16.74 0.39
N VAL A 243 -6.85 -17.68 0.86
CA VAL A 243 -6.76 -19.04 0.32
C VAL A 243 -7.27 -20.03 1.36
N ALA A 244 -8.34 -20.75 1.05
CA ALA A 244 -9.01 -21.71 1.92
C ALA A 244 -9.00 -23.13 1.34
N ASP A 245 -9.45 -24.10 2.14
CA ASP A 245 -9.53 -25.50 1.72
C ASP A 245 -10.74 -25.76 0.81
N SER A 246 -11.77 -24.89 0.88
CA SER A 246 -12.96 -24.98 0.03
C SER A 246 -13.47 -23.60 -0.40
N GLU A 247 -14.18 -23.57 -1.53
CA GLU A 247 -14.81 -22.34 -2.04
C GLU A 247 -15.86 -21.79 -1.06
N ALA A 248 -16.66 -22.67 -0.46
CA ALA A 248 -17.70 -22.27 0.48
C ALA A 248 -17.11 -21.61 1.74
N GLN A 249 -16.03 -22.17 2.29
CA GLN A 249 -15.31 -21.55 3.41
C GLN A 249 -14.74 -20.20 3.03
N ALA A 250 -14.08 -20.12 1.85
CA ALA A 250 -13.49 -18.87 1.38
C ALA A 250 -14.55 -17.77 1.23
N GLU A 251 -15.69 -18.10 0.64
CA GLU A 251 -16.79 -17.16 0.43
C GLU A 251 -17.34 -16.62 1.75
N ASP A 252 -17.65 -17.51 2.72
CA ASP A 252 -18.20 -17.12 4.02
C ASP A 252 -17.24 -16.23 4.82
N ASP A 253 -15.97 -16.65 4.93
CA ASP A 253 -14.94 -15.93 5.67
C ASP A 253 -14.69 -14.54 5.07
N VAL A 254 -14.57 -14.45 3.74
CA VAL A 254 -14.27 -13.20 3.05
C VAL A 254 -15.45 -12.23 3.07
N GLN A 255 -16.68 -12.72 2.88
CA GLN A 255 -17.89 -11.89 3.01
C GLN A 255 -18.01 -11.32 4.41
N THR A 256 -17.85 -12.13 5.44
CA THR A 256 -17.94 -11.73 6.84
C THR A 256 -16.89 -10.67 7.18
N ALA A 257 -15.62 -10.92 6.85
CA ALA A 257 -14.53 -9.98 7.12
C ALA A 257 -14.71 -8.67 6.36
N THR A 258 -15.11 -8.73 5.08
CA THR A 258 -15.31 -7.54 4.25
C THR A 258 -16.49 -6.70 4.73
N LEU A 259 -17.58 -7.34 5.17
CA LEU A 259 -18.73 -6.65 5.75
C LEU A 259 -18.36 -5.94 7.06
N HIS A 260 -17.61 -6.61 7.93
CA HIS A 260 -17.12 -6.04 9.19
C HIS A 260 -16.23 -4.81 8.93
N TYR A 261 -15.28 -4.93 8.00
CA TYR A 261 -14.39 -3.83 7.63
C TYR A 261 -15.17 -2.63 7.07
N ARG A 262 -16.12 -2.87 6.17
CA ARG A 262 -16.96 -1.80 5.60
C ARG A 262 -17.78 -1.08 6.67
N ARG A 263 -18.41 -1.82 7.58
CA ARG A 263 -19.19 -1.24 8.69
C ARG A 263 -18.32 -0.37 9.58
N HIS A 264 -17.15 -0.86 9.97
CA HIS A 264 -16.20 -0.11 10.77
C HIS A 264 -15.83 1.21 10.08
N MET A 265 -15.38 1.17 8.82
CA MET A 265 -14.98 2.36 8.09
C MET A 265 -16.09 3.40 7.92
N HIS A 266 -17.32 2.96 7.67
CA HIS A 266 -18.45 3.88 7.56
C HIS A 266 -18.77 4.52 8.90
N HIS A 267 -18.82 3.73 9.96
CA HIS A 267 -19.07 4.21 11.32
C HIS A 267 -18.02 5.26 11.75
N VAL A 268 -16.74 4.97 11.58
CA VAL A 268 -15.66 5.90 11.99
C VAL A 268 -15.74 7.23 11.25
N ARG A 269 -16.03 7.19 9.94
CA ARG A 269 -16.17 8.40 9.13
C ARG A 269 -17.37 9.23 9.52
N GLU A 270 -18.49 8.59 9.78
CA GLU A 270 -19.70 9.25 10.27
C GLU A 270 -19.47 9.88 11.65
N ALA A 271 -18.79 9.16 12.54
CA ALA A 271 -18.56 9.61 13.92
C ALA A 271 -17.51 10.70 14.07
N TYR A 272 -16.45 10.69 13.25
CA TYR A 272 -15.25 11.49 13.52
C TYR A 272 -14.90 12.50 12.43
N ASN A 273 -15.39 12.37 11.19
CA ASN A 273 -15.21 13.44 10.22
C ASN A 273 -15.96 14.71 10.67
N PRO A 274 -15.38 15.90 10.46
CA PRO A 274 -16.08 17.16 10.73
C PRO A 274 -17.40 17.25 9.98
N ALA A 275 -18.40 17.87 10.62
CA ALA A 275 -19.75 17.97 10.06
C ALA A 275 -19.84 18.74 8.73
N ASP A 276 -18.89 19.62 8.46
CA ASP A 276 -18.73 20.40 7.23
C ASP A 276 -17.96 19.64 6.12
N PHE A 277 -17.28 18.53 6.45
CA PHE A 277 -16.53 17.76 5.49
C PHE A 277 -17.43 17.03 4.48
N ARG A 278 -17.07 17.09 3.20
CA ARG A 278 -17.75 16.37 2.12
C ARG A 278 -16.73 15.66 1.25
N VAL A 279 -16.96 14.38 1.02
CA VAL A 279 -16.14 13.58 0.11
C VAL A 279 -16.39 14.04 -1.32
N ASN A 280 -15.31 14.17 -2.10
CA ASN A 280 -15.45 14.46 -3.53
C ASN A 280 -16.19 13.32 -4.24
N ALA A 281 -17.30 13.63 -4.90
CA ALA A 281 -18.13 12.65 -5.60
C ALA A 281 -17.36 11.83 -6.66
N ALA A 282 -16.34 12.42 -7.31
CA ALA A 282 -15.48 11.71 -8.27
C ALA A 282 -14.63 10.58 -7.63
N ALA A 283 -14.43 10.61 -6.30
CA ALA A 283 -13.74 9.57 -5.57
C ALA A 283 -14.68 8.45 -5.12
N MET A 284 -16.00 8.65 -5.17
CA MET A 284 -17.00 7.69 -4.69
C MET A 284 -17.09 6.47 -5.61
N ASN A 285 -17.18 5.31 -5.00
CA ASN A 285 -17.50 4.03 -5.64
C ASN A 285 -18.41 3.24 -4.68
N PRO A 286 -19.06 2.15 -5.12
CA PRO A 286 -20.02 1.42 -4.29
C PRO A 286 -19.50 0.96 -2.92
N TRP A 287 -18.21 0.73 -2.79
CA TRP A 287 -17.57 0.38 -1.50
C TRP A 287 -17.54 1.56 -0.52
N MET A 288 -17.30 2.77 -1.04
CA MET A 288 -17.11 3.98 -0.23
C MET A 288 -18.42 4.77 -0.03
N ASP A 289 -19.40 4.56 -0.89
CA ASP A 289 -20.66 5.29 -0.89
C ASP A 289 -21.54 4.83 0.29
N PRO A 290 -21.88 5.72 1.25
CA PRO A 290 -22.71 5.37 2.39
C PRO A 290 -24.18 5.11 2.01
N THR A 291 -24.62 5.53 0.80
CA THR A 291 -25.98 5.29 0.32
C THR A 291 -26.16 3.90 -0.31
N VAL A 292 -25.06 3.25 -0.67
CA VAL A 292 -25.07 1.87 -1.16
C VAL A 292 -25.18 0.90 0.03
N SER A 293 -26.06 -0.09 -0.07
CA SER A 293 -26.23 -1.10 0.99
C SER A 293 -24.89 -1.78 1.33
N HIS A 294 -24.72 -2.21 2.58
CA HIS A 294 -23.50 -2.92 2.96
C HIS A 294 -23.24 -4.18 2.12
N PRO A 295 -24.25 -5.07 1.88
CA PRO A 295 -24.06 -6.23 1.02
C PRO A 295 -23.62 -5.88 -0.41
N ASP A 296 -24.21 -4.84 -1.02
CA ASP A 296 -23.86 -4.44 -2.39
C ASP A 296 -22.45 -3.87 -2.49
N GLY A 297 -22.04 -3.06 -1.50
CA GLY A 297 -20.68 -2.55 -1.41
C GLY A 297 -19.66 -3.68 -1.19
N VAL A 298 -19.97 -4.69 -0.40
CA VAL A 298 -19.15 -5.89 -0.22
C VAL A 298 -19.02 -6.64 -1.53
N ARG A 299 -20.15 -6.97 -2.19
CA ARG A 299 -20.15 -7.66 -3.49
C ARG A 299 -19.27 -6.94 -4.50
N PHE A 300 -19.39 -5.63 -4.63
CA PHE A 300 -18.53 -4.83 -5.53
C PHE A 300 -17.04 -5.06 -5.25
N VAL A 301 -16.62 -5.07 -3.98
CA VAL A 301 -15.20 -5.28 -3.62
C VAL A 301 -14.75 -6.70 -3.90
N LEU A 302 -15.57 -7.71 -3.60
CA LEU A 302 -15.22 -9.10 -3.84
C LEU A 302 -15.05 -9.39 -5.34
N GLU A 303 -15.89 -8.81 -6.18
CA GLU A 303 -15.82 -8.97 -7.64
C GLU A 303 -14.65 -8.20 -8.28
N THR A 304 -14.24 -7.07 -7.69
CA THR A 304 -13.29 -6.16 -8.33
C THR A 304 -11.94 -6.07 -7.64
N GLY A 305 -11.83 -6.51 -6.39
CA GLY A 305 -10.68 -6.24 -5.53
C GLY A 305 -10.21 -7.41 -4.66
N ALA A 306 -10.75 -8.63 -4.84
CA ALA A 306 -10.36 -9.77 -4.04
C ALA A 306 -9.87 -10.96 -4.89
N LEU A 307 -8.91 -11.69 -4.33
CA LEU A 307 -8.40 -12.98 -4.79
C LEU A 307 -8.69 -13.98 -3.68
N TYR A 308 -9.70 -14.82 -3.86
CA TYR A 308 -10.11 -15.75 -2.82
C TYR A 308 -10.67 -17.07 -3.40
N GLY A 309 -10.58 -18.12 -2.61
CA GLY A 309 -11.02 -19.45 -2.96
C GLY A 309 -10.01 -20.52 -2.59
N THR A 310 -10.13 -21.66 -3.26
CA THR A 310 -9.10 -22.71 -3.20
C THR A 310 -7.81 -22.27 -3.86
N PRO A 311 -6.66 -22.94 -3.60
CA PRO A 311 -5.39 -22.62 -4.27
C PRO A 311 -5.52 -22.58 -5.79
N LYS A 312 -6.28 -23.50 -6.39
CA LYS A 312 -6.52 -23.54 -7.83
C LYS A 312 -7.23 -22.27 -8.32
N ARG A 313 -8.33 -21.90 -7.68
CA ARG A 313 -9.11 -20.71 -8.06
C ARG A 313 -8.29 -19.44 -7.91
N VAL A 314 -7.54 -19.29 -6.82
CA VAL A 314 -6.67 -18.12 -6.62
C VAL A 314 -5.57 -18.05 -7.67
N ALA A 315 -4.97 -19.20 -8.04
CA ALA A 315 -3.99 -19.24 -9.13
C ALA A 315 -4.60 -18.81 -10.48
N GLU A 316 -5.82 -19.23 -10.81
CA GLU A 316 -6.53 -18.80 -12.02
C GLU A 316 -6.80 -17.28 -12.01
N GLN A 317 -7.20 -16.71 -10.88
CA GLN A 317 -7.40 -15.26 -10.73
C GLN A 317 -6.10 -14.47 -10.91
N ILE A 318 -4.98 -14.97 -10.37
CA ILE A 318 -3.65 -14.35 -10.53
C ILE A 318 -3.17 -14.47 -11.97
N ALA A 319 -3.37 -15.62 -12.62
CA ALA A 319 -3.03 -15.82 -14.02
C ALA A 319 -3.75 -14.78 -14.90
N ALA A 320 -5.04 -14.54 -14.65
CA ALA A 320 -5.79 -13.49 -15.36
C ALA A 320 -5.21 -12.09 -15.18
N LEU A 321 -4.64 -11.77 -14.01
CA LEU A 321 -3.94 -10.49 -13.77
C LEU A 321 -2.60 -10.43 -14.51
N ARG A 322 -1.84 -11.52 -14.53
CA ARG A 322 -0.60 -11.64 -15.30
C ARG A 322 -0.86 -11.48 -16.80
N ASP A 323 -1.88 -12.14 -17.31
CA ASP A 323 -2.20 -12.17 -18.74
C ASP A 323 -2.62 -10.79 -19.28
N VAL A 324 -3.13 -9.90 -18.43
CA VAL A 324 -3.36 -8.49 -18.77
C VAL A 324 -2.12 -7.61 -18.58
N GLY A 325 -0.97 -8.17 -18.25
CA GLY A 325 0.32 -7.49 -18.18
C GLY A 325 0.70 -6.93 -16.80
N LEU A 326 -0.02 -7.31 -15.73
CA LEU A 326 0.34 -6.90 -14.38
C LEU A 326 1.54 -7.71 -13.88
N GLY A 327 2.57 -7.04 -13.33
CA GLY A 327 3.78 -7.69 -12.81
C GLY A 327 3.81 -7.85 -11.29
N HIS A 328 2.94 -7.12 -10.53
CA HIS A 328 3.02 -7.11 -9.08
C HIS A 328 1.63 -7.01 -8.43
N VAL A 329 1.33 -7.90 -7.50
CA VAL A 329 0.12 -7.87 -6.67
C VAL A 329 0.48 -7.60 -5.22
N MET A 330 -0.11 -6.56 -4.63
CA MET A 330 -0.07 -6.29 -3.20
C MET A 330 -1.24 -7.02 -2.54
N CYS A 331 -0.94 -8.02 -1.74
CA CYS A 331 -1.87 -8.98 -1.15
C CYS A 331 -2.19 -8.61 0.29
N GLN A 332 -3.34 -8.00 0.54
CA GLN A 332 -3.82 -7.79 1.91
C GLN A 332 -4.40 -9.11 2.44
N ALA A 333 -3.67 -9.74 3.35
CA ALA A 333 -3.97 -11.09 3.84
C ALA A 333 -4.75 -11.10 5.16
N SER A 334 -5.01 -9.93 5.76
CA SER A 334 -5.78 -9.79 7.00
C SER A 334 -6.57 -8.49 6.98
N TRP A 335 -7.87 -8.56 7.27
CA TRP A 335 -8.79 -7.41 7.36
C TRP A 335 -10.06 -7.76 8.10
N GLY A 336 -10.81 -6.75 8.56
CA GLY A 336 -12.18 -6.86 9.04
C GLY A 336 -12.38 -7.85 10.18
N GLY A 337 -11.35 -8.06 11.04
CA GLY A 337 -11.43 -9.03 12.13
C GLY A 337 -11.29 -10.48 11.70
N LEU A 338 -10.75 -10.75 10.50
CA LEU A 338 -10.37 -12.12 10.10
C LEU A 338 -9.44 -12.72 11.15
N ALA A 339 -9.78 -13.90 11.66
CA ALA A 339 -9.01 -14.55 12.71
C ALA A 339 -7.56 -14.81 12.28
N HIS A 340 -6.62 -14.60 13.21
CA HIS A 340 -5.19 -14.69 12.93
C HIS A 340 -4.76 -16.05 12.39
N ASP A 341 -5.29 -17.14 12.95
CA ASP A 341 -5.03 -18.52 12.52
C ASP A 341 -5.49 -18.77 11.07
N LYS A 342 -6.64 -18.21 10.67
CA LYS A 342 -7.14 -18.25 9.30
C LYS A 342 -6.24 -17.47 8.33
N ALA A 343 -5.78 -16.28 8.72
CA ALA A 343 -4.86 -15.49 7.92
C ALA A 343 -3.50 -16.21 7.75
N VAL A 344 -2.96 -16.79 8.81
CA VAL A 344 -1.73 -17.59 8.79
C VAL A 344 -1.88 -18.82 7.89
N ALA A 345 -2.98 -19.57 8.01
CA ALA A 345 -3.24 -20.71 7.16
C ALA A 345 -3.37 -20.33 5.67
N SER A 346 -4.04 -19.21 5.39
CA SER A 346 -4.15 -18.66 4.04
C SER A 346 -2.78 -18.29 3.45
N LEU A 347 -1.91 -17.61 4.22
CA LEU A 347 -0.55 -17.27 3.78
C LEU A 347 0.29 -18.51 3.47
N LYS A 348 0.21 -19.55 4.29
CA LYS A 348 0.90 -20.82 4.04
C LYS A 348 0.41 -21.48 2.75
N ARG A 349 -0.92 -21.65 2.59
CA ARG A 349 -1.49 -22.22 1.36
C ARG A 349 -1.09 -21.43 0.12
N PHE A 350 -1.07 -20.11 0.21
CA PHE A 350 -0.63 -19.26 -0.88
C PHE A 350 0.84 -19.52 -1.24
N GLY A 351 1.74 -19.50 -0.26
CA GLY A 351 3.18 -19.71 -0.47
C GLY A 351 3.53 -21.10 -0.97
N GLU A 352 2.82 -22.13 -0.50
CA GLU A 352 3.07 -23.52 -0.83
C GLU A 352 2.41 -23.97 -2.15
N HIS A 353 1.22 -23.48 -2.46
CA HIS A 353 0.40 -24.03 -3.54
C HIS A 353 0.03 -23.05 -4.66
N VAL A 354 0.21 -21.74 -4.47
CA VAL A 354 -0.15 -20.73 -5.46
C VAL A 354 1.08 -20.02 -6.01
N ALA A 355 1.86 -19.37 -5.15
CA ALA A 355 2.99 -18.55 -5.55
C ALA A 355 4.04 -19.26 -6.43
N PRO A 356 4.35 -20.56 -6.23
CA PRO A 356 5.36 -21.25 -7.05
C PRO A 356 5.03 -21.28 -8.56
N ALA A 357 3.74 -21.28 -8.93
CA ALA A 357 3.32 -21.28 -10.33
C ALA A 357 3.64 -19.98 -11.10
N PHE A 358 4.07 -18.93 -10.41
CA PHE A 358 4.32 -17.60 -10.97
C PHE A 358 5.76 -17.11 -10.77
N ARG A 359 6.67 -18.03 -10.47
CA ARG A 359 8.10 -17.74 -10.27
C ARG A 359 8.93 -18.45 -11.32
N ASP A 360 10.11 -17.90 -11.59
CA ASP A 360 11.13 -18.61 -12.36
C ASP A 360 11.52 -19.89 -11.61
N ALA A 361 11.66 -21.02 -12.35
CA ALA A 361 12.12 -22.28 -11.83
C ALA A 361 13.62 -22.21 -11.49
#